data_f321d4c8a97c52fe684e090403c1e893
#
_entry.id   f321d4c8a97c52fe684e090403c1e893
#
_cell.length_a   1.000
_cell.length_b   1.000
_cell.length_c   1.000
_cell.angle_alpha   90.00
_cell.angle_beta   90.00
_cell.angle_gamma   90.00
#
_symmetry.space_group_name_H-M   'P 1'
#
loop_
_entity.id
_entity.type
_entity.pdbx_description
1 polymer ?
#
loop_
_entity_poly.entity_id
_entity_poly.type
_entity_poly.pdbx_seq_one_letter_code
_entity_poly.pdbx_strand_id
1 'polypeptide(L)'
;MVDIDTGWGGSEEISNTIAEMENAGVAAVHIEDQVYDKRCGHRPNKQIVSVAEMQDRLKAAVDAKKDESFFIMARTDALASEGIEKAIERCGEYLKVGADGIFFEAALSLDEYKEFKKNFSFPLLANITEFGKTPLFTQKELSDVGVDIVLYPLTAFRAMSLSAEKIYNSIIKDGTQEPLLDIMQTREELYEVLDYYNFEKQLDEQFENNNKESS
;
A
#
# COMPACT_ATOMS: atom_id res chain seq x y z
N MET A 1 4.96 0.79 3.39
CA MET A 1 4.82 1.68 2.20
C MET A 1 3.54 2.49 2.34
N VAL A 2 3.58 3.77 2.00
CA VAL A 2 2.42 4.70 2.08
C VAL A 2 2.06 5.18 0.68
N ASP A 3 0.75 5.20 0.36
CA ASP A 3 0.21 5.85 -0.84
C ASP A 3 0.19 7.36 -0.62
N ILE A 4 0.92 8.10 -1.45
CA ILE A 4 0.93 9.57 -1.44
C ILE A 4 0.21 10.16 -2.66
N ASP A 5 -0.65 9.39 -3.30
CA ASP A 5 -1.44 9.79 -4.47
C ASP A 5 -0.54 10.36 -5.58
N THR A 6 -0.79 11.60 -5.99
CA THR A 6 0.03 12.35 -6.95
C THR A 6 1.07 13.26 -6.28
N GLY A 7 1.28 13.09 -4.95
CA GLY A 7 2.22 13.89 -4.14
C GLY A 7 1.58 15.05 -3.39
N TRP A 8 0.24 15.19 -3.45
CA TRP A 8 -0.61 16.18 -2.76
C TRP A 8 -0.31 17.64 -3.10
N GLY A 9 0.31 17.89 -4.25
CA GLY A 9 0.56 19.25 -4.73
C GLY A 9 1.63 19.29 -5.81
N GLY A 10 2.29 20.44 -5.96
CA GLY A 10 3.42 20.64 -6.88
C GLY A 10 4.73 20.13 -6.30
N SER A 11 5.86 20.46 -6.92
CA SER A 11 7.19 19.95 -6.52
C SER A 11 7.57 20.33 -5.08
N GLU A 12 7.16 21.48 -4.59
CA GLU A 12 7.43 21.90 -3.21
C GLU A 12 6.64 21.05 -2.20
N GLU A 13 5.35 20.82 -2.46
CA GLU A 13 4.51 19.97 -1.62
C GLU A 13 4.97 18.52 -1.64
N ILE A 14 5.39 18.00 -2.78
CA ILE A 14 5.98 16.66 -2.89
C ILE A 14 7.23 16.55 -2.01
N SER A 15 8.13 17.54 -2.10
CA SER A 15 9.35 17.55 -1.28
C SER A 15 9.05 17.57 0.22
N ASN A 16 8.08 18.39 0.63
CA ASN A 16 7.63 18.43 2.03
C ASN A 16 7.00 17.11 2.47
N THR A 17 6.16 16.51 1.62
CA THR A 17 5.54 15.20 1.88
C THR A 17 6.59 14.12 2.12
N ILE A 18 7.63 14.04 1.28
CA ILE A 18 8.72 13.06 1.45
C ILE A 18 9.44 13.30 2.78
N ALA A 19 9.81 14.54 3.10
CA ALA A 19 10.50 14.86 4.34
C ALA A 19 9.65 14.52 5.58
N GLU A 20 8.34 14.75 5.55
CA GLU A 20 7.43 14.39 6.64
C GLU A 20 7.28 12.87 6.78
N MET A 21 7.19 12.12 5.67
CA MET A 21 7.12 10.66 5.69
C MET A 21 8.39 10.04 6.27
N GLU A 22 9.57 10.51 5.88
CA GLU A 22 10.84 10.07 6.49
C GLU A 22 10.87 10.36 7.99
N ASN A 23 10.55 11.59 8.41
CA ASN A 23 10.53 11.97 9.82
C ASN A 23 9.53 11.15 10.65
N ALA A 24 8.44 10.69 10.04
CA ALA A 24 7.47 9.79 10.66
C ALA A 24 7.93 8.31 10.70
N GLY A 25 9.11 7.97 10.16
CA GLY A 25 9.65 6.61 10.14
C GLY A 25 9.05 5.72 9.05
N VAL A 26 8.44 6.30 8.01
CA VAL A 26 7.99 5.56 6.83
C VAL A 26 9.19 5.05 6.04
N ALA A 27 9.18 3.78 5.65
CA ALA A 27 10.28 3.17 4.89
C ALA A 27 10.12 3.31 3.36
N ALA A 28 8.91 3.52 2.87
CA ALA A 28 8.63 3.59 1.43
C ALA A 28 7.36 4.36 1.13
N VAL A 29 7.33 5.03 -0.01
CA VAL A 29 6.12 5.64 -0.58
C VAL A 29 5.91 5.20 -2.02
N HIS A 30 4.68 5.32 -2.53
CA HIS A 30 4.45 5.32 -3.97
C HIS A 30 3.69 6.57 -4.41
N ILE A 31 4.07 7.08 -5.57
CA ILE A 31 3.50 8.27 -6.22
C ILE A 31 3.09 7.91 -7.65
N GLU A 32 1.94 8.41 -8.11
CA GLU A 32 1.35 7.98 -9.37
C GLU A 32 1.32 9.05 -10.46
N ASP A 33 1.28 8.59 -11.72
CA ASP A 33 1.26 9.43 -12.92
C ASP A 33 -0.14 9.88 -13.36
N GLN A 34 -1.16 9.76 -12.51
CA GLN A 34 -2.47 10.34 -12.80
C GLN A 34 -2.49 11.87 -12.63
N VAL A 35 -3.49 12.51 -13.24
CA VAL A 35 -3.80 13.92 -12.97
C VAL A 35 -4.22 14.09 -11.50
N TYR A 36 -4.19 15.34 -10.98
CA TYR A 36 -4.49 15.63 -9.57
C TYR A 36 -5.86 15.08 -9.13
N ASP A 37 -6.88 15.23 -9.97
CA ASP A 37 -8.21 14.64 -9.74
C ASP A 37 -8.23 13.14 -10.10
N LYS A 38 -7.35 12.39 -9.47
CA LYS A 38 -7.16 10.96 -9.73
C LYS A 38 -8.40 10.11 -9.49
N ARG A 39 -8.41 8.94 -10.10
CA ARG A 39 -9.42 7.89 -9.89
C ARG A 39 -8.75 6.58 -9.47
N CYS A 40 -9.53 5.68 -8.88
CA CYS A 40 -9.06 4.31 -8.63
C CYS A 40 -8.50 3.69 -9.92
N GLY A 41 -7.32 3.09 -9.85
CA GLY A 41 -6.61 2.48 -10.98
C GLY A 41 -7.37 1.42 -11.77
N HIS A 42 -8.37 0.79 -11.15
CA HIS A 42 -9.25 -0.18 -11.79
C HIS A 42 -10.52 0.43 -12.42
N ARG A 43 -10.71 1.76 -12.31
CA ARG A 43 -11.86 2.47 -12.90
C ARG A 43 -11.54 2.93 -14.33
N PRO A 44 -12.57 3.07 -15.19
CA PRO A 44 -12.41 3.61 -16.55
C PRO A 44 -12.13 5.12 -16.52
N ASN A 45 -11.69 5.64 -17.68
CA ASN A 45 -11.48 7.08 -17.94
C ASN A 45 -10.46 7.74 -16.99
N LYS A 46 -9.41 7.02 -16.64
CA LYS A 46 -8.23 7.60 -16.00
C LYS A 46 -7.53 8.56 -16.96
N GLN A 47 -7.06 9.66 -16.43
CA GLN A 47 -6.20 10.58 -17.15
C GLN A 47 -4.82 10.58 -16.49
N ILE A 48 -3.81 10.51 -17.31
CA ILE A 48 -2.40 10.49 -16.85
C ILE A 48 -1.70 11.75 -17.36
N VAL A 49 -0.72 12.17 -16.60
CA VAL A 49 0.12 13.32 -16.97
C VAL A 49 1.16 12.94 -18.01
N SER A 50 1.86 13.91 -18.59
CA SER A 50 2.98 13.66 -19.48
C SER A 50 4.12 12.96 -18.74
N VAL A 51 5.00 12.26 -19.49
CA VAL A 51 6.22 11.66 -18.92
C VAL A 51 7.06 12.72 -18.23
N ALA A 52 7.21 13.89 -18.83
CA ALA A 52 8.01 14.99 -18.28
C ALA A 52 7.45 15.48 -16.93
N GLU A 53 6.13 15.64 -16.82
CA GLU A 53 5.51 16.06 -15.56
C GLU A 53 5.70 15.01 -14.47
N MET A 54 5.57 13.72 -14.79
CA MET A 54 5.84 12.66 -13.79
C MET A 54 7.32 12.58 -13.42
N GLN A 55 8.23 12.83 -14.35
CA GLN A 55 9.66 12.96 -14.06
C GLN A 55 9.93 14.12 -13.08
N ASP A 56 9.27 15.27 -13.25
CA ASP A 56 9.40 16.40 -12.33
C ASP A 56 8.90 16.06 -10.92
N ARG A 57 7.76 15.33 -10.82
CA ARG A 57 7.25 14.83 -9.53
C ARG A 57 8.24 13.89 -8.85
N LEU A 58 8.73 12.89 -9.60
CA LEU A 58 9.69 11.92 -9.09
C LEU A 58 11.01 12.58 -8.71
N LYS A 59 11.49 13.52 -9.53
CA LYS A 59 12.70 14.26 -9.19
C LYS A 59 12.56 15.05 -7.90
N ALA A 60 11.42 15.72 -7.69
CA ALA A 60 11.15 16.42 -6.45
C ALA A 60 11.15 15.47 -5.24
N ALA A 61 10.59 14.26 -5.40
CA ALA A 61 10.57 13.25 -4.36
C ALA A 61 11.98 12.70 -4.07
N VAL A 62 12.74 12.36 -5.11
CA VAL A 62 14.10 11.79 -4.99
C VAL A 62 15.07 12.81 -4.40
N ASP A 63 15.02 14.06 -4.85
CA ASP A 63 15.89 15.12 -4.35
C ASP A 63 15.60 15.51 -2.88
N ALA A 64 14.39 15.24 -2.39
CA ALA A 64 13.96 15.57 -1.04
C ALA A 64 14.35 14.53 0.01
N LYS A 65 14.53 13.26 -0.39
CA LYS A 65 14.89 12.19 0.57
C LYS A 65 16.30 12.42 1.14
N LYS A 66 16.45 12.17 2.45
CA LYS A 66 17.73 12.27 3.18
C LYS A 66 18.35 10.92 3.46
N ASP A 67 17.51 9.91 3.69
CA ASP A 67 17.94 8.54 3.87
C ASP A 67 17.97 7.84 2.50
N GLU A 68 19.15 7.38 2.09
CA GLU A 68 19.32 6.65 0.83
C GLU A 68 18.47 5.36 0.78
N SER A 69 18.15 4.77 1.91
CA SER A 69 17.31 3.59 2.03
C SER A 69 15.80 3.87 1.92
N PHE A 70 15.37 5.13 2.00
CA PHE A 70 13.97 5.51 1.79
C PHE A 70 13.56 5.21 0.36
N PHE A 71 12.56 4.34 0.18
CA PHE A 71 12.21 3.77 -1.10
C PHE A 71 11.08 4.57 -1.78
N ILE A 72 11.32 5.04 -3.00
CA ILE A 72 10.35 5.77 -3.82
C ILE A 72 9.92 4.89 -4.98
N MET A 73 8.66 4.46 -4.98
CA MET A 73 8.08 3.65 -6.02
C MET A 73 7.24 4.52 -6.97
N ALA A 74 7.58 4.50 -8.25
CA ALA A 74 6.77 5.16 -9.26
C ALA A 74 5.61 4.25 -9.68
N ARG A 75 4.37 4.72 -9.51
CA ARG A 75 3.20 4.03 -10.01
C ARG A 75 2.82 4.58 -11.38
N THR A 76 2.54 3.67 -12.32
CA THR A 76 1.96 4.03 -13.60
C THR A 76 0.58 3.44 -13.80
N ASP A 77 -0.34 4.26 -14.24
CA ASP A 77 -1.69 3.89 -14.67
C ASP A 77 -1.83 3.86 -16.21
N ALA A 78 -0.71 3.96 -16.94
CA ALA A 78 -0.66 4.07 -18.39
C ALA A 78 -1.11 2.80 -19.15
N LEU A 79 -0.98 1.62 -18.55
CA LEU A 79 -1.28 0.34 -19.21
C LEU A 79 -2.65 0.34 -19.88
N ALA A 80 -3.67 0.82 -19.19
CA ALA A 80 -5.06 0.80 -19.66
C ALA A 80 -5.36 1.83 -20.77
N SER A 81 -4.56 2.89 -20.90
CA SER A 81 -4.78 3.99 -21.85
C SER A 81 -3.80 4.02 -23.00
N GLU A 82 -2.58 3.61 -22.77
CA GLU A 82 -1.49 3.69 -23.76
C GLU A 82 -0.96 2.32 -24.23
N GLY A 83 -1.34 1.24 -23.52
CA GLY A 83 -0.86 -0.12 -23.80
C GLY A 83 0.51 -0.41 -23.18
N ILE A 84 0.93 -1.69 -23.27
CA ILE A 84 2.08 -2.20 -22.53
C ILE A 84 3.41 -1.57 -22.97
N GLU A 85 3.62 -1.39 -24.26
CA GLU A 85 4.87 -0.85 -24.80
C GLU A 85 5.15 0.56 -24.28
N LYS A 86 4.16 1.44 -24.36
CA LYS A 86 4.29 2.83 -23.86
C LYS A 86 4.36 2.91 -22.34
N ALA A 87 3.64 2.03 -21.64
CA ALA A 87 3.75 1.94 -20.20
C ALA A 87 5.17 1.54 -19.76
N ILE A 88 5.80 0.59 -20.46
CA ILE A 88 7.20 0.19 -20.25
C ILE A 88 8.16 1.36 -20.55
N GLU A 89 7.97 2.06 -21.68
CA GLU A 89 8.78 3.26 -22.02
C GLU A 89 8.71 4.31 -20.91
N ARG A 90 7.51 4.62 -20.42
CA ARG A 90 7.32 5.54 -19.27
C ARG A 90 8.09 5.10 -18.04
N CYS A 91 7.95 3.84 -17.66
CA CYS A 91 8.65 3.30 -16.50
C CYS A 91 10.18 3.42 -16.63
N GLY A 92 10.70 3.22 -17.84
CA GLY A 92 12.12 3.46 -18.12
C GLY A 92 12.56 4.90 -17.84
N GLU A 93 11.72 5.88 -18.18
CA GLU A 93 11.99 7.28 -17.88
C GLU A 93 11.87 7.60 -16.39
N TYR A 94 10.95 6.97 -15.66
CA TYR A 94 10.80 7.13 -14.21
C TYR A 94 12.01 6.57 -13.44
N LEU A 95 12.50 5.41 -13.83
CA LEU A 95 13.70 4.80 -13.25
C LEU A 95 14.96 5.62 -13.49
N LYS A 96 15.07 6.30 -14.66
CA LYS A 96 16.21 7.18 -14.96
C LYS A 96 16.31 8.40 -14.05
N VAL A 97 15.21 8.91 -13.55
CA VAL A 97 15.19 10.05 -12.60
C VAL A 97 15.32 9.63 -11.14
N GLY A 98 15.46 8.32 -10.87
CA GLY A 98 15.82 7.82 -9.55
C GLY A 98 14.70 7.12 -8.78
N ALA A 99 13.58 6.74 -9.42
CA ALA A 99 12.62 5.84 -8.79
C ALA A 99 13.28 4.48 -8.49
N ASP A 100 13.03 3.95 -7.30
CA ASP A 100 13.65 2.72 -6.80
C ASP A 100 12.91 1.45 -7.25
N GLY A 101 11.66 1.57 -7.74
CA GLY A 101 10.85 0.48 -8.25
C GLY A 101 9.59 0.97 -8.95
N ILE A 102 8.84 0.03 -9.50
CA ILE A 102 7.60 0.32 -10.27
C ILE A 102 6.41 -0.40 -9.68
N PHE A 103 5.33 0.34 -9.50
CA PHE A 103 3.99 -0.16 -9.27
C PHE A 103 3.23 -0.14 -10.60
N PHE A 104 3.02 -1.33 -11.16
CA PHE A 104 2.40 -1.50 -12.47
C PHE A 104 0.91 -1.80 -12.32
N GLU A 105 0.09 -0.75 -12.46
CA GLU A 105 -1.32 -0.82 -12.11
C GLU A 105 -2.18 -1.50 -13.15
N ALA A 106 -3.11 -2.33 -12.68
CA ALA A 106 -4.19 -2.94 -13.44
C ALA A 106 -3.76 -3.85 -14.60
N ALA A 107 -2.64 -4.57 -14.45
CA ALA A 107 -2.27 -5.63 -15.38
C ALA A 107 -3.36 -6.73 -15.44
N LEU A 108 -3.62 -7.23 -16.63
CA LEU A 108 -4.72 -8.17 -16.90
C LEU A 108 -4.23 -9.63 -16.99
N SER A 109 -2.92 -9.85 -17.12
CA SER A 109 -2.33 -11.17 -17.27
C SER A 109 -0.94 -11.26 -16.64
N LEU A 110 -0.50 -12.48 -16.35
CA LEU A 110 0.87 -12.75 -15.91
C LEU A 110 1.88 -12.43 -17.01
N ASP A 111 1.50 -12.53 -18.28
CA ASP A 111 2.39 -12.21 -19.41
C ASP A 111 2.74 -10.71 -19.44
N GLU A 112 1.84 -9.82 -19.03
CA GLU A 112 2.13 -8.39 -18.93
C GLU A 112 3.20 -8.10 -17.86
N TYR A 113 3.14 -8.73 -16.69
CA TYR A 113 4.19 -8.64 -15.67
C TYR A 113 5.52 -9.21 -16.18
N LYS A 114 5.47 -10.36 -16.83
CA LYS A 114 6.66 -11.00 -17.42
C LYS A 114 7.29 -10.13 -18.50
N GLU A 115 6.49 -9.49 -19.36
CA GLU A 115 6.98 -8.58 -20.38
C GLU A 115 7.64 -7.36 -19.76
N PHE A 116 7.05 -6.80 -18.71
CA PHE A 116 7.66 -5.72 -17.94
C PHE A 116 9.05 -6.13 -17.39
N LYS A 117 9.14 -7.27 -16.71
CA LYS A 117 10.40 -7.76 -16.07
C LYS A 117 11.49 -8.10 -17.06
N LYS A 118 11.19 -8.38 -18.33
CA LYS A 118 12.21 -8.54 -19.37
C LYS A 118 12.99 -7.25 -19.65
N ASN A 119 12.39 -6.10 -19.41
CA ASN A 119 12.96 -4.79 -19.68
C ASN A 119 13.71 -4.19 -18.49
N PHE A 120 13.39 -4.60 -17.26
CA PHE A 120 13.91 -3.99 -16.04
C PHE A 120 14.22 -5.01 -14.95
N SER A 121 15.35 -4.80 -14.25
CA SER A 121 15.74 -5.56 -13.05
C SER A 121 15.24 -4.93 -11.73
N PHE A 122 14.59 -3.78 -11.80
CA PHE A 122 14.07 -3.07 -10.63
C PHE A 122 12.90 -3.81 -9.98
N PRO A 123 12.66 -3.58 -8.67
CA PRO A 123 11.50 -4.12 -7.98
C PRO A 123 10.18 -3.77 -8.65
N LEU A 124 9.32 -4.78 -8.82
CA LEU A 124 8.01 -4.68 -9.44
C LEU A 124 6.93 -5.03 -8.43
N LEU A 125 5.96 -4.13 -8.25
CA LEU A 125 4.79 -4.34 -7.40
C LEU A 125 3.55 -4.67 -8.25
N ALA A 126 2.85 -5.74 -7.84
CA ALA A 126 1.52 -6.11 -8.33
C ALA A 126 0.45 -5.79 -7.28
N ASN A 127 -0.60 -5.10 -7.69
CA ASN A 127 -1.76 -4.78 -6.86
C ASN A 127 -2.86 -5.82 -7.06
N ILE A 128 -3.10 -6.65 -6.04
CA ILE A 128 -4.11 -7.71 -6.05
C ILE A 128 -5.28 -7.27 -5.16
N THR A 129 -6.20 -6.54 -5.78
CA THR A 129 -7.41 -6.05 -5.09
C THR A 129 -8.64 -6.77 -5.58
N GLU A 130 -9.55 -7.09 -4.66
CA GLU A 130 -10.83 -7.72 -4.95
C GLU A 130 -11.69 -6.79 -5.80
N PHE A 131 -12.45 -7.38 -6.74
CA PHE A 131 -13.36 -6.67 -7.65
C PHE A 131 -12.66 -5.67 -8.59
N GLY A 132 -11.32 -5.77 -8.71
CA GLY A 132 -10.52 -5.00 -9.65
C GLY A 132 -10.51 -5.61 -11.06
N LYS A 133 -9.67 -5.05 -11.95
CA LYS A 133 -9.46 -5.58 -13.30
C LYS A 133 -8.44 -6.72 -13.32
N THR A 134 -7.42 -6.65 -12.46
CA THR A 134 -6.39 -7.67 -12.34
C THR A 134 -6.99 -8.95 -11.76
N PRO A 135 -6.80 -10.12 -12.37
CA PRO A 135 -7.19 -11.39 -11.79
C PRO A 135 -6.48 -11.62 -10.44
N LEU A 136 -7.13 -12.38 -9.55
CA LEU A 136 -6.57 -12.70 -8.24
C LEU A 136 -5.50 -13.80 -8.35
N PHE A 137 -4.37 -13.46 -8.95
CA PHE A 137 -3.22 -14.36 -9.05
C PHE A 137 -2.67 -14.70 -7.67
N THR A 138 -2.16 -15.91 -7.53
CA THR A 138 -1.46 -16.33 -6.31
C THR A 138 -0.06 -15.67 -6.21
N GLN A 139 0.47 -15.59 -5.00
CA GLN A 139 1.85 -15.12 -4.77
C GLN A 139 2.87 -15.92 -5.58
N LYS A 140 2.65 -17.25 -5.71
CA LYS A 140 3.55 -18.11 -6.48
C LYS A 140 3.53 -17.76 -7.98
N GLU A 141 2.36 -17.61 -8.59
CA GLU A 141 2.23 -17.24 -10.00
C GLU A 141 2.89 -15.88 -10.28
N LEU A 142 2.70 -14.91 -9.40
CA LEU A 142 3.32 -13.59 -9.50
C LEU A 142 4.85 -13.66 -9.34
N SER A 143 5.34 -14.43 -8.39
CA SER A 143 6.78 -14.65 -8.20
C SER A 143 7.42 -15.35 -9.41
N ASP A 144 6.75 -16.33 -10.00
CA ASP A 144 7.24 -17.08 -11.17
C ASP A 144 7.43 -16.16 -12.41
N VAL A 145 6.74 -15.02 -12.47
CA VAL A 145 6.91 -14.01 -13.53
C VAL A 145 7.75 -12.80 -13.12
N GLY A 146 8.33 -12.83 -11.92
CA GLY A 146 9.30 -11.86 -11.45
C GLY A 146 8.72 -10.67 -10.68
N VAL A 147 7.47 -10.74 -10.21
CA VAL A 147 6.93 -9.75 -9.27
C VAL A 147 7.63 -9.90 -7.92
N ASP A 148 8.11 -8.80 -7.36
CA ASP A 148 8.87 -8.76 -6.11
C ASP A 148 8.00 -8.42 -4.90
N ILE A 149 6.94 -7.62 -5.10
CA ILE A 149 6.04 -7.14 -4.04
C ILE A 149 4.59 -7.39 -4.47
N VAL A 150 3.80 -7.98 -3.57
CA VAL A 150 2.35 -8.17 -3.78
C VAL A 150 1.59 -7.36 -2.75
N LEU A 151 0.76 -6.42 -3.23
CA LEU A 151 -0.06 -5.55 -2.39
C LEU A 151 -1.50 -6.08 -2.32
N TYR A 152 -2.01 -6.23 -1.11
CA TYR A 152 -3.42 -6.51 -0.80
C TYR A 152 -4.02 -5.29 -0.08
N PRO A 153 -4.46 -4.25 -0.80
CA PRO A 153 -4.70 -2.94 -0.22
C PRO A 153 -5.96 -2.88 0.65
N LEU A 154 -6.97 -3.69 0.37
CA LEU A 154 -8.29 -3.59 0.97
C LEU A 154 -8.84 -4.91 1.54
N THR A 155 -8.15 -6.03 1.39
CA THR A 155 -8.65 -7.36 1.73
C THR A 155 -9.13 -7.45 3.18
N ALA A 156 -8.26 -7.12 4.13
CA ALA A 156 -8.59 -7.14 5.55
C ALA A 156 -9.66 -6.09 5.89
N PHE A 157 -9.55 -4.89 5.36
CA PHE A 157 -10.51 -3.81 5.59
C PHE A 157 -11.93 -4.18 5.12
N ARG A 158 -12.08 -4.78 3.94
CA ARG A 158 -13.38 -5.25 3.42
C ARG A 158 -13.97 -6.35 4.30
N ALA A 159 -13.14 -7.29 4.76
CA ALA A 159 -13.57 -8.36 5.66
C ALA A 159 -14.02 -7.80 7.02
N MET A 160 -13.26 -6.90 7.62
CA MET A 160 -13.60 -6.21 8.86
C MET A 160 -14.90 -5.41 8.73
N SER A 161 -15.06 -4.63 7.68
CA SER A 161 -16.23 -3.79 7.44
C SER A 161 -17.51 -4.62 7.32
N LEU A 162 -17.47 -5.72 6.54
CA LEU A 162 -18.61 -6.62 6.41
C LEU A 162 -18.95 -7.33 7.72
N SER A 163 -17.95 -7.73 8.50
CA SER A 163 -18.16 -8.34 9.81
C SER A 163 -18.80 -7.35 10.79
N ALA A 164 -18.33 -6.11 10.83
CA ALA A 164 -18.91 -5.06 11.65
C ALA A 164 -20.37 -4.78 11.28
N GLU A 165 -20.67 -4.66 9.98
CA GLU A 165 -22.03 -4.46 9.48
C GLU A 165 -22.97 -5.60 9.92
N LYS A 166 -22.54 -6.85 9.79
CA LYS A 166 -23.33 -8.02 10.24
C LYS A 166 -23.64 -7.98 11.73
N ILE A 167 -22.66 -7.62 12.56
CA ILE A 167 -22.82 -7.54 14.01
C ILE A 167 -23.81 -6.43 14.37
N TYR A 168 -23.67 -5.23 13.82
CA TYR A 168 -24.59 -4.13 14.08
C TYR A 168 -26.02 -4.46 13.63
N ASN A 169 -26.21 -5.10 12.50
CA ASN A 169 -27.52 -5.54 12.02
C ASN A 169 -28.15 -6.58 12.94
N SER A 170 -27.38 -7.55 13.47
CA SER A 170 -27.89 -8.53 14.45
C SER A 170 -28.31 -7.84 15.75
N ILE A 171 -27.51 -6.92 16.28
CA ILE A 171 -27.85 -6.17 17.50
C ILE A 171 -29.13 -5.35 17.29
N ILE A 172 -29.30 -4.67 16.16
CA ILE A 172 -30.48 -3.86 15.86
C ILE A 172 -31.71 -4.73 15.67
N LYS A 173 -31.59 -5.85 14.95
CA LYS A 173 -32.72 -6.70 14.58
C LYS A 173 -33.12 -7.66 15.69
N ASP A 174 -32.12 -8.32 16.29
CA ASP A 174 -32.31 -9.47 17.18
C ASP A 174 -32.06 -9.12 18.66
N GLY A 175 -31.54 -7.91 18.95
CA GLY A 175 -31.21 -7.44 20.29
C GLY A 175 -29.97 -8.11 20.89
N THR A 176 -29.21 -8.88 20.11
CA THR A 176 -28.04 -9.65 20.58
C THR A 176 -27.06 -9.92 19.45
N GLN A 177 -25.79 -10.11 19.82
CA GLN A 177 -24.72 -10.55 18.92
C GLN A 177 -24.44 -12.07 19.04
N GLU A 178 -25.11 -12.79 19.93
CA GLU A 178 -24.85 -14.20 20.24
C GLU A 178 -24.74 -15.10 19.01
N PRO A 179 -25.60 -14.98 17.95
CA PRO A 179 -25.51 -15.83 16.77
C PRO A 179 -24.24 -15.66 15.92
N LEU A 180 -23.41 -14.65 16.22
CA LEU A 180 -22.24 -14.28 15.43
C LEU A 180 -20.91 -14.46 16.19
N LEU A 181 -20.92 -15.13 17.35
CA LEU A 181 -19.71 -15.36 18.14
C LEU A 181 -18.64 -16.17 17.41
N ASP A 182 -19.03 -17.03 16.50
CA ASP A 182 -18.13 -17.88 15.67
C ASP A 182 -17.31 -17.09 14.64
N ILE A 183 -17.69 -15.86 14.33
CA ILE A 183 -16.92 -14.97 13.44
C ILE A 183 -16.11 -13.92 14.22
N MET A 184 -16.05 -14.01 15.54
CA MET A 184 -15.29 -13.11 16.41
C MET A 184 -14.07 -13.83 16.98
N GLN A 185 -13.00 -13.07 17.19
CA GLN A 185 -11.89 -13.54 18.01
C GLN A 185 -12.36 -13.78 19.45
N THR A 186 -11.89 -14.87 20.05
CA THR A 186 -12.04 -15.05 21.50
C THR A 186 -11.21 -14.00 22.25
N ARG A 187 -11.48 -13.88 23.56
CA ARG A 187 -10.67 -12.97 24.41
C ARG A 187 -9.20 -13.38 24.41
N GLU A 188 -8.94 -14.70 24.51
CA GLU A 188 -7.60 -15.26 24.51
C GLU A 188 -6.85 -14.91 23.22
N GLU A 189 -7.46 -15.18 22.05
CA GLU A 189 -6.85 -14.88 20.75
C GLU A 189 -6.54 -13.38 20.58
N LEU A 190 -7.46 -12.51 21.04
CA LEU A 190 -7.21 -11.07 20.99
C LEU A 190 -6.08 -10.65 21.92
N TYR A 191 -6.01 -11.21 23.12
CA TYR A 191 -4.96 -10.91 24.10
C TYR A 191 -3.59 -11.38 23.66
N GLU A 192 -3.50 -12.53 22.96
CA GLU A 192 -2.27 -12.99 22.33
C GLU A 192 -1.77 -11.99 21.27
N VAL A 193 -2.66 -11.53 20.37
CA VAL A 193 -2.31 -10.54 19.33
C VAL A 193 -1.84 -9.21 19.90
N LEU A 194 -2.45 -8.77 21.01
CA LEU A 194 -2.11 -7.51 21.69
C LEU A 194 -0.92 -7.63 22.65
N ASP A 195 -0.38 -8.82 22.86
CA ASP A 195 0.63 -9.11 23.90
C ASP A 195 0.20 -8.63 25.31
N TYR A 196 -1.13 -8.75 25.58
CA TYR A 196 -1.78 -8.16 26.75
C TYR A 196 -1.24 -8.70 28.06
N TYR A 197 -0.93 -9.99 28.14
CA TYR A 197 -0.41 -10.62 29.35
C TYR A 197 0.98 -10.11 29.75
N ASN A 198 1.84 -9.81 28.78
CA ASN A 198 3.12 -9.15 29.06
C ASN A 198 2.95 -7.73 29.56
N PHE A 199 1.97 -7.02 29.05
CA PHE A 199 1.63 -5.68 29.54
C PHE A 199 1.13 -5.72 30.99
N GLU A 200 0.21 -6.62 31.34
CA GLU A 200 -0.26 -6.82 32.72
C GLU A 200 0.91 -7.12 33.67
N LYS A 201 1.77 -8.06 33.27
CA LYS A 201 2.96 -8.43 34.06
C LYS A 201 3.88 -7.22 34.33
N GLN A 202 4.11 -6.37 33.32
CA GLN A 202 4.91 -5.17 33.49
C GLN A 202 4.26 -4.18 34.47
N LEU A 203 2.93 -4.02 34.41
CA LEU A 203 2.20 -3.20 35.36
C LEU A 203 2.31 -3.74 36.79
N ASP A 204 2.15 -5.04 37.01
CA ASP A 204 2.27 -5.67 38.32
C ASP A 204 3.67 -5.46 38.92
N GLU A 205 4.73 -5.64 38.10
CA GLU A 205 6.12 -5.39 38.51
C GLU A 205 6.35 -3.91 38.90
N GLN A 206 5.75 -2.96 38.16
CA GLN A 206 5.82 -1.53 38.50
C GLN A 206 5.12 -1.23 39.82
N PHE A 207 3.92 -1.79 40.07
CA PHE A 207 3.20 -1.60 41.32
C PHE A 207 3.96 -2.19 42.52
N GLU A 208 4.60 -3.36 42.37
CA GLU A 208 5.40 -3.96 43.43
C GLU A 208 6.64 -3.11 43.77
N ASN A 209 7.31 -2.54 42.76
CA ASN A 209 8.48 -1.71 42.96
C ASN A 209 8.13 -0.37 43.65
N ASN A 210 7.05 0.28 43.24
CA ASN A 210 6.59 1.52 43.86
C ASN A 210 6.20 1.31 45.34
N ASN A 211 5.62 0.15 45.68
CA ASN A 211 5.28 -0.18 47.06
C ASN A 211 6.51 -0.45 47.93
N LYS A 212 7.61 -0.99 47.36
CA LYS A 212 8.88 -1.20 48.08
C LYS A 212 9.63 0.09 48.34
N GLU A 213 9.55 1.09 47.45
CA GLU A 213 10.17 2.42 47.63
C GLU A 213 9.42 3.31 48.61
N SER A 214 8.17 2.99 48.91
CA SER A 214 7.29 3.75 49.82
C SER A 214 7.29 3.20 51.27
N SER A 215 8.03 2.11 51.51
CA SER A 215 8.16 1.43 52.82
C SER A 215 9.53 1.65 53.43
#